data_9e7b1597f714fb48e88111c51369870b
#
_entry.id   9e7b1597f714fb48e88111c51369870b
#
_cell.length_a   1.000
_cell.length_b   1.000
_cell.length_c   1.000
_cell.angle_alpha   90.00
_cell.angle_beta   90.00
_cell.angle_gamma   90.00
#
_symmetry.space_group_name_H-M   'P 1'
#
loop_
_entity.id
_entity.type
_entity.pdbx_description
1 polymer ?
#
loop_
_entity_poly.entity_id
_entity_poly.type
_entity_poly.pdbx_seq_one_letter_code
_entity_poly.pdbx_strand_id
1 'polypeptide(L)'
;MSSSSDFRMVAKTFFGLEDVLCAELLKLGAKNIKKGVRNVSFVGDKGFLYKCNLSLRTAIKILKPITAFKIKTNKELYSSFNNFPWEKYISVESSFSIESVLISEFFSHSLFFSQKAKDGIVDRFRKLYKKRPNIDSINPEIKLNLHLRNNICTVSLDSSGNPLNQRGYRLQTNIAPINEVLAAGIIQLSGWKFDCDFLDPMCGSGTFLIEAAMIAINYPPNLQRNHFLFKNWQDFDPKLFEIIKKSISSKISSLDVKIYGYDNSLASVEKSIINIKKAGLENKIIVKKNDFFVTNKEHNNKLQIIFNPPYGERIPIDFNSFYKRIGDTLKQNYTNSVACIITSNLEALKHVGLRHKRRIKLFNGKLESRMVSYEIYEGSKKNKY
;
A
#
# COMPACT_ATOMS: atom_id res chain seq x y z
N MET A 1 -27.01 21.18 -8.96
CA MET A 1 -25.80 20.40 -8.69
C MET A 1 -25.16 20.09 -10.04
N SER A 2 -24.01 20.71 -10.40
CA SER A 2 -23.32 20.41 -11.65
C SER A 2 -22.85 18.93 -11.57
N SER A 3 -23.31 18.09 -12.47
CA SER A 3 -22.85 16.73 -12.61
C SER A 3 -21.33 16.77 -12.85
N SER A 4 -20.54 16.46 -11.85
CA SER A 4 -19.10 16.28 -12.04
C SER A 4 -18.94 15.13 -13.03
N SER A 5 -18.40 15.42 -14.21
CA SER A 5 -18.18 14.39 -15.22
C SER A 5 -17.23 13.33 -14.68
N ASP A 6 -17.59 12.07 -14.83
CA ASP A 6 -16.72 10.92 -14.54
C ASP A 6 -15.43 11.00 -15.37
N PHE A 7 -14.30 10.63 -14.78
CA PHE A 7 -13.01 10.58 -15.45
C PHE A 7 -12.24 9.30 -15.08
N ARG A 8 -11.30 8.95 -15.92
CA ARG A 8 -10.42 7.80 -15.69
C ARG A 8 -9.39 8.10 -14.59
N MET A 9 -9.16 7.11 -13.73
CA MET A 9 -8.14 7.09 -12.69
C MET A 9 -7.30 5.81 -12.80
N VAL A 10 -6.09 5.85 -12.24
CA VAL A 10 -5.19 4.68 -12.14
C VAL A 10 -4.65 4.62 -10.72
N ALA A 11 -4.99 3.58 -9.98
CA ALA A 11 -4.37 3.27 -8.70
C ALA A 11 -3.16 2.36 -8.91
N LYS A 12 -1.98 2.78 -8.43
CA LYS A 12 -0.77 1.95 -8.41
C LYS A 12 -0.77 1.06 -7.18
N THR A 13 -0.28 -0.18 -7.33
CA THR A 13 -0.17 -1.16 -6.24
C THR A 13 1.09 -2.00 -6.36
N PHE A 14 1.34 -2.89 -5.39
CA PHE A 14 2.39 -3.91 -5.52
C PHE A 14 1.93 -5.08 -6.38
N PHE A 15 2.91 -5.77 -6.97
CA PHE A 15 2.67 -7.00 -7.70
C PHE A 15 2.04 -8.06 -6.78
N GLY A 16 0.98 -8.71 -7.25
CA GLY A 16 0.22 -9.72 -6.53
C GLY A 16 -0.92 -9.16 -5.67
N LEU A 17 -1.08 -7.82 -5.60
CA LEU A 17 -2.19 -7.16 -4.89
C LEU A 17 -3.23 -6.57 -5.84
N GLU A 18 -3.10 -6.76 -7.15
CA GLU A 18 -3.99 -6.17 -8.14
C GLU A 18 -5.45 -6.64 -7.96
N ASP A 19 -5.68 -7.93 -7.68
CA ASP A 19 -7.02 -8.46 -7.44
C ASP A 19 -7.63 -7.95 -6.14
N VAL A 20 -6.81 -7.79 -5.08
CA VAL A 20 -7.24 -7.19 -3.82
C VAL A 20 -7.66 -5.73 -4.04
N LEU A 21 -6.86 -4.96 -4.78
CA LEU A 21 -7.19 -3.58 -5.13
C LEU A 21 -8.46 -3.48 -5.99
N CYS A 22 -8.67 -4.41 -6.95
CA CYS A 22 -9.92 -4.47 -7.71
C CYS A 22 -11.13 -4.68 -6.79
N ALA A 23 -11.03 -5.59 -5.81
CA ALA A 23 -12.11 -5.85 -4.85
C ALA A 23 -12.38 -4.62 -3.94
N GLU A 24 -11.33 -3.92 -3.48
CA GLU A 24 -11.48 -2.66 -2.73
C GLU A 24 -12.20 -1.59 -3.57
N LEU A 25 -11.78 -1.40 -4.82
CA LEU A 25 -12.39 -0.43 -5.74
C LEU A 25 -13.86 -0.75 -6.02
N LEU A 26 -14.17 -2.03 -6.26
CA LEU A 26 -15.55 -2.48 -6.46
C LEU A 26 -16.42 -2.19 -5.23
N LYS A 27 -15.94 -2.52 -4.02
CA LYS A 27 -16.62 -2.23 -2.76
C LYS A 27 -16.84 -0.73 -2.52
N LEU A 28 -15.93 0.13 -2.99
CA LEU A 28 -16.08 1.57 -2.91
C LEU A 28 -17.04 2.15 -3.95
N GLY A 29 -17.39 1.40 -5.01
CA GLY A 29 -18.32 1.82 -6.07
C GLY A 29 -17.63 2.33 -7.35
N ALA A 30 -16.40 1.91 -7.63
CA ALA A 30 -15.70 2.24 -8.88
C ALA A 30 -16.41 1.65 -10.10
N LYS A 31 -16.40 2.41 -11.20
CA LYS A 31 -16.91 1.97 -12.50
C LYS A 31 -15.75 1.52 -13.42
N ASN A 32 -16.03 0.65 -14.38
CA ASN A 32 -15.11 0.25 -15.46
C ASN A 32 -13.71 -0.17 -14.95
N ILE A 33 -13.67 -1.03 -13.93
CA ILE A 33 -12.43 -1.53 -13.32
C ILE A 33 -11.70 -2.43 -14.33
N LYS A 34 -10.42 -2.12 -14.59
CA LYS A 34 -9.54 -2.92 -15.45
C LYS A 34 -8.22 -3.18 -14.74
N LYS A 35 -7.92 -4.45 -14.50
CA LYS A 35 -6.66 -4.90 -13.91
C LYS A 35 -5.51 -4.74 -14.91
N GLY A 36 -4.40 -4.17 -14.46
CA GLY A 36 -3.12 -4.12 -15.16
C GLY A 36 -2.02 -4.78 -14.33
N VAL A 37 -0.76 -4.60 -14.71
CA VAL A 37 0.39 -5.05 -13.92
C VAL A 37 0.79 -3.93 -12.97
N ARG A 38 0.77 -4.21 -11.66
CA ARG A 38 1.04 -3.24 -10.58
C ARG A 38 0.13 -1.99 -10.61
N ASN A 39 -1.04 -2.11 -11.21
CA ASN A 39 -2.02 -1.03 -11.24
C ASN A 39 -3.41 -1.56 -11.57
N VAL A 40 -4.41 -0.74 -11.23
CA VAL A 40 -5.81 -0.93 -11.63
C VAL A 40 -6.32 0.41 -12.16
N SER A 41 -6.91 0.42 -13.35
CA SER A 41 -7.60 1.58 -13.88
C SER A 41 -9.10 1.48 -13.64
N PHE A 42 -9.75 2.60 -13.40
CA PHE A 42 -11.16 2.68 -13.09
C PHE A 42 -11.71 4.07 -13.42
N VAL A 43 -13.02 4.25 -13.31
CA VAL A 43 -13.73 5.50 -13.59
C VAL A 43 -14.54 5.91 -12.37
N GLY A 44 -14.59 7.20 -12.12
CA GLY A 44 -15.38 7.86 -11.08
C GLY A 44 -15.24 9.37 -11.16
N ASP A 45 -15.98 10.08 -10.31
CA ASP A 45 -15.98 11.53 -10.23
C ASP A 45 -14.89 12.09 -9.28
N LYS A 46 -14.91 13.40 -9.06
CA LYS A 46 -13.99 14.09 -8.15
C LYS A 46 -14.13 13.62 -6.70
N GLY A 47 -15.36 13.44 -6.22
CA GLY A 47 -15.62 12.91 -4.88
C GLY A 47 -15.09 11.51 -4.71
N PHE A 48 -15.18 10.69 -5.75
CA PHE A 48 -14.62 9.34 -5.77
C PHE A 48 -13.07 9.34 -5.73
N LEU A 49 -12.42 10.32 -6.40
CA LEU A 49 -10.97 10.50 -6.27
C LEU A 49 -10.56 10.75 -4.80
N TYR A 50 -11.29 11.64 -4.10
CA TYR A 50 -11.05 11.94 -2.69
C TYR A 50 -11.27 10.69 -1.82
N LYS A 51 -12.39 9.99 -2.02
CA LYS A 51 -12.73 8.76 -1.34
C LYS A 51 -11.66 7.69 -1.51
N CYS A 52 -11.14 7.50 -2.73
CA CYS A 52 -10.08 6.55 -3.01
C CYS A 52 -8.79 6.87 -2.26
N ASN A 53 -8.34 8.13 -2.26
CA ASN A 53 -7.13 8.54 -1.53
C ASN A 53 -7.23 8.32 -0.02
N LEU A 54 -8.42 8.49 0.55
CA LEU A 54 -8.66 8.28 1.98
C LEU A 54 -8.80 6.80 2.35
N SER A 55 -9.44 5.99 1.50
CA SER A 55 -9.98 4.68 1.88
C SER A 55 -9.24 3.46 1.32
N LEU A 56 -8.52 3.58 0.19
CA LEU A 56 -7.81 2.44 -0.39
C LEU A 56 -6.61 2.03 0.47
N ARG A 57 -6.58 0.75 0.84
CA ARG A 57 -5.54 0.18 1.70
C ARG A 57 -4.35 -0.34 0.90
N THR A 58 -4.66 -0.89 -0.30
CA THR A 58 -3.66 -1.55 -1.15
C THR A 58 -3.19 -0.69 -2.32
N ALA A 59 -3.59 0.58 -2.39
CA ALA A 59 -3.05 1.56 -3.32
C ALA A 59 -1.82 2.27 -2.75
N ILE A 60 -0.80 2.48 -3.60
CA ILE A 60 0.40 3.27 -3.30
C ILE A 60 0.22 4.72 -3.73
N LYS A 61 -0.41 4.93 -4.88
CA LYS A 61 -0.71 6.25 -5.48
C LYS A 61 -1.95 6.17 -6.33
N ILE A 62 -2.66 7.30 -6.45
CA ILE A 62 -3.78 7.46 -7.36
C ILE A 62 -3.46 8.57 -8.35
N LEU A 63 -3.51 8.23 -9.62
CA LEU A 63 -3.16 9.08 -10.74
C LEU A 63 -4.43 9.44 -11.54
N LYS A 64 -4.54 10.71 -11.97
CA LYS A 64 -5.56 11.20 -12.91
C LYS A 64 -4.90 11.42 -14.27
N PRO A 65 -5.02 10.51 -15.25
CA PRO A 65 -4.55 10.75 -16.62
C PRO A 65 -5.24 12.01 -17.21
N ILE A 66 -4.44 12.90 -17.78
CA ILE A 66 -4.92 14.16 -18.37
C ILE A 66 -4.74 14.23 -19.89
N THR A 67 -3.71 13.54 -20.41
CA THR A 67 -3.44 13.46 -21.84
C THR A 67 -2.52 12.27 -22.16
N ALA A 68 -2.38 11.96 -23.43
CA ALA A 68 -1.40 11.03 -23.93
C ALA A 68 -0.81 11.54 -25.25
N PHE A 69 0.50 11.38 -25.42
CA PHE A 69 1.26 11.78 -26.60
C PHE A 69 1.89 10.59 -27.28
N LYS A 70 1.95 10.60 -28.60
CA LYS A 70 2.78 9.67 -29.38
C LYS A 70 4.18 10.26 -29.53
N ILE A 71 5.20 9.61 -28.98
CA ILE A 71 6.57 10.14 -28.86
C ILE A 71 7.57 9.06 -29.24
N LYS A 72 8.41 9.34 -30.23
CA LYS A 72 9.53 8.49 -30.66
C LYS A 72 10.86 9.23 -30.62
N THR A 73 10.85 10.56 -30.66
CA THR A 73 12.04 11.40 -30.72
C THR A 73 12.05 12.49 -29.65
N ASN A 74 13.24 13.03 -29.35
CA ASN A 74 13.38 14.14 -28.41
C ASN A 74 12.68 15.42 -28.89
N LYS A 75 12.56 15.62 -30.20
CA LYS A 75 11.85 16.75 -30.79
C LYS A 75 10.34 16.61 -30.56
N GLU A 76 9.78 15.42 -30.78
CA GLU A 76 8.36 15.15 -30.51
C GLU A 76 8.04 15.26 -29.03
N LEU A 77 8.94 14.76 -28.14
CA LEU A 77 8.80 14.91 -26.70
C LEU A 77 8.69 16.38 -26.32
N TYR A 78 9.67 17.20 -26.69
CA TYR A 78 9.68 18.63 -26.38
C TYR A 78 8.46 19.35 -26.95
N SER A 79 8.13 19.16 -28.25
CA SER A 79 7.03 19.86 -28.91
C SER A 79 5.67 19.48 -28.33
N SER A 80 5.43 18.21 -27.98
CA SER A 80 4.19 17.76 -27.34
C SER A 80 3.98 18.45 -26.01
N PHE A 81 5.03 18.56 -25.20
CA PHE A 81 4.94 19.23 -23.89
C PHE A 81 4.87 20.76 -24.03
N ASN A 82 5.51 21.35 -25.02
CA ASN A 82 5.43 22.80 -25.26
C ASN A 82 4.04 23.25 -25.79
N ASN A 83 3.38 22.41 -26.58
CA ASN A 83 2.10 22.74 -27.17
C ASN A 83 0.87 22.46 -26.28
N PHE A 84 1.00 21.61 -25.24
CA PHE A 84 -0.12 21.27 -24.38
C PHE A 84 -0.47 22.42 -23.40
N PRO A 85 -1.75 22.71 -23.15
CA PRO A 85 -2.17 23.83 -22.30
C PRO A 85 -2.03 23.55 -20.81
N TRP A 86 -0.79 23.61 -20.31
CA TRP A 86 -0.42 23.32 -18.91
C TRP A 86 -1.05 24.31 -17.92
N GLU A 87 -1.36 25.53 -18.34
CA GLU A 87 -1.99 26.58 -17.54
C GLU A 87 -3.34 26.18 -16.97
N LYS A 88 -3.97 25.11 -17.50
CA LYS A 88 -5.17 24.49 -16.93
C LYS A 88 -4.90 23.66 -15.67
N TYR A 89 -3.64 23.33 -15.40
CA TYR A 89 -3.25 22.42 -14.32
C TYR A 89 -2.19 22.99 -13.40
N ILE A 90 -1.32 23.88 -13.90
CA ILE A 90 -0.20 24.47 -13.21
C ILE A 90 -0.33 25.98 -13.28
N SER A 91 -0.26 26.67 -12.15
CA SER A 91 -0.14 28.12 -12.10
C SER A 91 1.31 28.55 -12.30
N VAL A 92 1.53 29.76 -12.78
CA VAL A 92 2.87 30.39 -12.87
C VAL A 92 3.53 30.45 -11.49
N GLU A 93 2.77 30.64 -10.43
CA GLU A 93 3.25 30.79 -9.07
C GLU A 93 3.44 29.42 -8.36
N SER A 94 2.92 28.32 -8.93
CA SER A 94 3.04 26.99 -8.36
C SER A 94 4.41 26.38 -8.57
N SER A 95 4.75 25.43 -7.71
CA SER A 95 5.88 24.53 -7.94
C SER A 95 5.41 23.18 -8.52
N PHE A 96 6.25 22.56 -9.37
CA PHE A 96 5.93 21.23 -9.89
C PHE A 96 7.17 20.34 -10.02
N SER A 97 6.91 19.02 -10.09
CA SER A 97 7.90 18.01 -10.42
C SER A 97 7.37 17.01 -11.44
N ILE A 98 8.30 16.30 -12.08
CA ILE A 98 8.01 15.25 -13.06
C ILE A 98 8.72 13.97 -12.65
N GLU A 99 7.97 12.88 -12.59
CA GLU A 99 8.47 11.52 -12.40
C GLU A 99 8.12 10.71 -13.65
N SER A 100 9.07 10.00 -14.24
CA SER A 100 8.82 9.17 -15.43
C SER A 100 9.20 7.71 -15.24
N VAL A 101 8.39 6.85 -15.85
CA VAL A 101 8.62 5.40 -15.98
C VAL A 101 8.59 5.06 -17.47
N LEU A 102 9.68 4.49 -17.97
CA LEU A 102 9.86 4.19 -19.38
C LEU A 102 9.89 2.67 -19.61
N ILE A 103 9.06 2.21 -20.55
CA ILE A 103 9.04 0.86 -21.12
C ILE A 103 9.00 1.04 -22.64
N SER A 104 10.16 1.39 -23.23
CA SER A 104 10.23 1.83 -24.62
C SER A 104 11.61 1.51 -25.22
N GLU A 105 11.64 1.22 -26.49
CA GLU A 105 12.86 1.09 -27.29
C GLU A 105 13.45 2.46 -27.68
N PHE A 106 12.65 3.52 -27.64
CA PHE A 106 13.06 4.87 -28.10
C PHE A 106 13.75 5.67 -27.00
N PHE A 107 13.49 5.37 -25.72
CA PHE A 107 14.00 6.09 -24.58
C PHE A 107 14.37 5.15 -23.44
N SER A 108 15.61 5.27 -22.93
CA SER A 108 16.15 4.46 -21.83
C SER A 108 16.40 5.27 -20.54
N HIS A 109 16.59 6.60 -20.63
CA HIS A 109 16.99 7.45 -19.51
C HIS A 109 15.80 8.26 -18.98
N SER A 110 15.18 7.78 -17.89
CA SER A 110 13.99 8.42 -17.30
C SER A 110 14.24 9.85 -16.80
N LEU A 111 15.41 10.13 -16.22
CA LEU A 111 15.75 11.48 -15.76
C LEU A 111 15.82 12.47 -16.93
N PHE A 112 16.52 12.11 -18.02
CA PHE A 112 16.61 12.92 -19.23
C PHE A 112 15.21 13.17 -19.83
N PHE A 113 14.39 12.13 -19.92
CA PHE A 113 13.02 12.22 -20.41
C PHE A 113 12.20 13.23 -19.60
N SER A 114 12.27 13.15 -18.26
CA SER A 114 11.59 14.10 -17.36
C SER A 114 12.10 15.53 -17.54
N GLN A 115 13.43 15.71 -17.67
CA GLN A 115 14.03 17.03 -17.88
C GLN A 115 13.60 17.66 -19.22
N LYS A 116 13.57 16.87 -20.29
CA LYS A 116 13.15 17.37 -21.62
C LYS A 116 11.67 17.73 -21.66
N ALA A 117 10.82 16.93 -21.00
CA ALA A 117 9.40 17.25 -20.81
C ALA A 117 9.21 18.55 -19.99
N LYS A 118 9.98 18.71 -18.91
CA LYS A 118 10.01 19.93 -18.10
C LYS A 118 10.40 21.16 -18.94
N ASP A 119 11.44 21.05 -19.79
CA ASP A 119 11.86 22.16 -20.65
C ASP A 119 10.71 22.63 -21.56
N GLY A 120 9.96 21.71 -22.18
CA GLY A 120 8.79 22.04 -22.96
C GLY A 120 7.73 22.81 -22.17
N ILE A 121 7.42 22.36 -20.92
CA ILE A 121 6.46 23.07 -20.05
C ILE A 121 6.98 24.48 -19.72
N VAL A 122 8.21 24.59 -19.23
CA VAL A 122 8.81 25.87 -18.80
C VAL A 122 8.83 26.88 -19.92
N ASP A 123 9.25 26.48 -21.13
CA ASP A 123 9.34 27.37 -22.28
C ASP A 123 7.96 27.83 -22.77
N ARG A 124 6.91 26.99 -22.66
CA ARG A 124 5.54 27.41 -22.87
C ARG A 124 5.16 28.56 -21.93
N PHE A 125 5.39 28.41 -20.66
CA PHE A 125 5.06 29.45 -19.67
C PHE A 125 5.87 30.73 -19.91
N ARG A 126 7.15 30.63 -20.23
CA ARG A 126 7.98 31.79 -20.60
C ARG A 126 7.43 32.52 -21.82
N LYS A 127 6.99 31.78 -22.84
CA LYS A 127 6.39 32.36 -24.04
C LYS A 127 5.11 33.11 -23.74
N LEU A 128 4.20 32.52 -22.91
CA LEU A 128 2.88 33.08 -22.64
C LEU A 128 2.92 34.19 -21.57
N TYR A 129 3.67 34.00 -20.51
CA TYR A 129 3.59 34.83 -19.29
C TYR A 129 4.88 35.59 -18.97
N LYS A 130 5.97 35.40 -19.73
CA LYS A 130 7.32 35.92 -19.43
C LYS A 130 7.88 35.48 -18.07
N LYS A 131 7.20 34.55 -17.42
CA LYS A 131 7.55 33.89 -16.14
C LYS A 131 7.46 32.39 -16.31
N ARG A 132 7.93 31.63 -15.32
CA ARG A 132 7.84 30.17 -15.31
C ARG A 132 7.46 29.67 -13.92
N PRO A 133 6.73 28.53 -13.78
CA PRO A 133 6.55 27.88 -12.51
C PRO A 133 7.86 27.33 -11.95
N ASN A 134 7.96 27.25 -10.64
CA ASN A 134 9.12 26.72 -9.94
C ASN A 134 9.22 25.19 -10.07
N ILE A 135 10.45 24.68 -9.99
CA ILE A 135 10.71 23.24 -9.93
C ILE A 135 11.07 22.90 -8.49
N ASP A 136 10.29 22.02 -7.89
CA ASP A 136 10.55 21.46 -6.56
C ASP A 136 10.43 19.94 -6.62
N SER A 137 11.56 19.24 -6.47
CA SER A 137 11.62 17.78 -6.50
C SER A 137 11.23 17.12 -5.16
N ILE A 138 11.25 17.89 -4.06
CA ILE A 138 11.03 17.41 -2.70
C ILE A 138 9.56 17.59 -2.30
N ASN A 139 9.07 18.83 -2.36
CA ASN A 139 7.73 19.21 -1.92
C ASN A 139 6.95 19.96 -3.01
N PRO A 140 6.74 19.37 -4.20
CA PRO A 140 6.03 20.04 -5.28
C PRO A 140 4.55 20.22 -4.93
N GLU A 141 3.96 21.32 -5.36
CA GLU A 141 2.50 21.50 -5.29
C GLU A 141 1.77 20.65 -6.33
N ILE A 142 2.36 20.49 -7.51
CA ILE A 142 1.85 19.65 -8.59
C ILE A 142 2.89 18.60 -8.97
N LYS A 143 2.49 17.34 -9.04
CA LYS A 143 3.36 16.26 -9.48
C LYS A 143 2.80 15.59 -10.73
N LEU A 144 3.58 15.58 -11.79
CA LEU A 144 3.27 14.89 -13.03
C LEU A 144 3.91 13.50 -13.02
N ASN A 145 3.15 12.48 -13.38
CA ASN A 145 3.63 11.14 -13.62
C ASN A 145 3.54 10.83 -15.12
N LEU A 146 4.69 10.59 -15.74
CA LEU A 146 4.80 10.22 -17.14
C LEU A 146 5.03 8.71 -17.24
N HIS A 147 4.17 8.03 -17.97
CA HIS A 147 4.31 6.62 -18.25
C HIS A 147 4.41 6.40 -19.76
N LEU A 148 5.63 6.17 -20.23
CA LEU A 148 5.90 5.81 -21.62
C LEU A 148 5.87 4.30 -21.76
N ARG A 149 4.94 3.80 -22.59
CA ARG A 149 4.88 2.41 -23.01
C ARG A 149 4.95 2.35 -24.53
N ASN A 150 5.96 1.65 -25.05
CA ASN A 150 6.33 1.70 -26.46
C ASN A 150 6.56 3.17 -26.88
N ASN A 151 5.66 3.75 -27.64
CA ASN A 151 5.71 5.14 -28.09
C ASN A 151 4.55 6.02 -27.57
N ILE A 152 3.76 5.53 -26.62
CA ILE A 152 2.67 6.30 -26.03
C ILE A 152 3.06 6.75 -24.63
N CYS A 153 3.20 8.06 -24.46
CA CYS A 153 3.44 8.70 -23.18
C CYS A 153 2.11 9.17 -22.58
N THR A 154 1.64 8.47 -21.56
CA THR A 154 0.48 8.93 -20.77
C THR A 154 0.96 9.88 -19.68
N VAL A 155 0.38 11.06 -19.63
CA VAL A 155 0.64 12.08 -18.61
C VAL A 155 -0.48 12.07 -17.59
N SER A 156 -0.14 11.99 -16.32
CA SER A 156 -1.12 11.97 -15.23
C SER A 156 -0.74 12.95 -14.13
N LEU A 157 -1.74 13.54 -13.48
CA LEU A 157 -1.58 14.24 -12.21
C LEU A 157 -1.53 13.20 -11.08
N ASP A 158 -0.54 13.32 -10.19
CA ASP A 158 -0.48 12.55 -8.95
C ASP A 158 -1.39 13.21 -7.90
N SER A 159 -2.48 12.55 -7.53
CA SER A 159 -3.41 13.10 -6.54
C SER A 159 -2.95 12.86 -5.10
N SER A 160 -2.10 11.87 -4.88
CA SER A 160 -1.72 11.39 -3.55
C SER A 160 -0.52 12.13 -2.97
N GLY A 161 0.48 12.47 -3.80
CA GLY A 161 1.76 13.04 -3.39
C GLY A 161 2.70 11.99 -2.82
N ASN A 162 3.01 12.08 -1.53
CA ASN A 162 3.76 11.02 -0.86
C ASN A 162 2.99 9.68 -0.97
N PRO A 163 3.70 8.55 -1.05
CA PRO A 163 3.04 7.24 -1.16
C PRO A 163 2.01 7.00 -0.05
N LEU A 164 0.87 6.40 -0.40
CA LEU A 164 -0.25 6.18 0.52
C LEU A 164 0.06 5.16 1.63
N ASN A 165 1.14 4.38 1.52
CA ASN A 165 1.63 3.56 2.64
C ASN A 165 2.15 4.42 3.81
N GLN A 166 2.57 5.65 3.59
CA GLN A 166 2.89 6.59 4.65
C GLN A 166 1.60 7.08 5.33
N ARG A 167 0.99 6.19 6.15
CA ARG A 167 -0.29 6.44 6.85
C ARG A 167 -0.19 7.56 7.89
N GLY A 168 1.03 7.84 8.40
CA GLY A 168 1.30 8.83 9.43
C GLY A 168 1.39 8.27 10.85
N TYR A 169 1.09 7.00 11.06
CA TYR A 169 1.21 6.39 12.40
C TYR A 169 2.62 5.87 12.72
N ARG A 170 3.46 5.60 11.74
CA ARG A 170 4.80 5.04 11.94
C ARG A 170 5.79 6.13 12.37
N LEU A 171 5.99 6.27 13.67
CA LEU A 171 6.99 7.15 14.27
C LEU A 171 8.31 6.42 14.53
N GLN A 172 8.23 5.12 14.87
CA GLN A 172 9.38 4.29 15.19
C GLN A 172 9.40 3.06 14.27
N THR A 173 10.58 2.62 13.90
CA THR A 173 10.75 1.48 12.98
C THR A 173 11.91 0.57 13.40
N ASN A 174 11.81 -0.70 13.01
CA ASN A 174 12.93 -1.65 13.02
C ASN A 174 13.70 -1.55 11.69
N ILE A 175 14.79 -2.32 11.55
CA ILE A 175 15.71 -2.25 10.40
C ILE A 175 15.01 -2.56 9.06
N ALA A 176 13.98 -3.42 9.05
CA ALA A 176 13.29 -3.83 7.83
C ALA A 176 11.78 -4.07 8.09
N PRO A 177 11.01 -3.00 8.39
CA PRO A 177 9.58 -3.15 8.61
C PRO A 177 8.87 -3.53 7.32
N ILE A 178 7.80 -4.32 7.44
CA ILE A 178 6.93 -4.56 6.31
C ILE A 178 6.22 -3.27 5.89
N ASN A 179 6.03 -3.09 4.58
CA ASN A 179 5.28 -1.94 4.05
C ASN A 179 3.80 -2.06 4.41
N GLU A 180 3.15 -0.95 4.78
CA GLU A 180 1.76 -0.90 5.25
C GLU A 180 0.75 -1.38 4.18
N VAL A 181 0.96 -0.99 2.92
CA VAL A 181 0.15 -1.46 1.77
C VAL A 181 0.28 -2.97 1.59
N LEU A 182 1.51 -3.48 1.72
CA LEU A 182 1.76 -4.92 1.63
C LEU A 182 1.12 -5.67 2.81
N ALA A 183 1.26 -5.16 4.04
CA ALA A 183 0.65 -5.75 5.22
C ALA A 183 -0.88 -5.80 5.12
N ALA A 184 -1.53 -4.70 4.72
CA ALA A 184 -2.96 -4.65 4.47
C ALA A 184 -3.40 -5.66 3.39
N GLY A 185 -2.61 -5.78 2.30
CA GLY A 185 -2.86 -6.74 1.24
C GLY A 185 -2.76 -8.19 1.72
N ILE A 186 -1.75 -8.53 2.53
CA ILE A 186 -1.55 -9.86 3.11
C ILE A 186 -2.72 -10.22 4.04
N ILE A 187 -3.16 -9.30 4.90
CA ILE A 187 -4.32 -9.53 5.77
C ILE A 187 -5.57 -9.85 4.94
N GLN A 188 -5.83 -9.11 3.87
CA GLN A 188 -6.97 -9.38 2.98
C GLN A 188 -6.80 -10.71 2.22
N LEU A 189 -5.60 -11.03 1.73
CA LEU A 189 -5.29 -12.30 1.06
C LEU A 189 -5.38 -13.51 2.01
N SER A 190 -5.19 -13.33 3.33
CA SER A 190 -5.31 -14.40 4.31
C SER A 190 -6.74 -14.96 4.38
N GLY A 191 -7.73 -14.14 4.00
CA GLY A 191 -9.14 -14.49 4.09
C GLY A 191 -9.71 -14.37 5.50
N TRP A 192 -9.03 -13.69 6.42
CA TRP A 192 -9.56 -13.37 7.74
C TRP A 192 -10.85 -12.55 7.62
N LYS A 193 -11.92 -13.04 8.24
CA LYS A 193 -13.27 -12.44 8.16
C LYS A 193 -13.67 -11.66 9.40
N PHE A 194 -12.72 -11.42 10.33
CA PHE A 194 -12.96 -10.78 11.63
C PHE A 194 -13.90 -11.60 12.53
N ASP A 195 -13.94 -12.92 12.31
CA ASP A 195 -14.77 -13.90 13.03
C ASP A 195 -13.99 -14.60 14.14
N CYS A 196 -12.73 -14.25 14.34
CA CYS A 196 -11.85 -14.78 15.36
C CYS A 196 -10.73 -13.77 15.68
N ASP A 197 -10.09 -13.96 16.81
CA ASP A 197 -8.96 -13.15 17.25
C ASP A 197 -7.79 -13.22 16.28
N PHE A 198 -6.94 -12.20 16.34
CA PHE A 198 -5.75 -12.03 15.49
C PHE A 198 -4.47 -12.03 16.33
N LEU A 199 -3.44 -12.70 15.85
CA LEU A 199 -2.11 -12.71 16.49
C LEU A 199 -1.00 -12.45 15.47
N ASP A 200 -0.11 -11.52 15.78
CA ASP A 200 1.21 -11.41 15.19
C ASP A 200 2.27 -11.76 16.26
N PRO A 201 2.85 -12.99 16.24
CA PRO A 201 3.78 -13.45 17.27
C PRO A 201 5.21 -12.93 17.13
N MET A 202 5.50 -12.12 16.10
CA MET A 202 6.80 -11.48 15.83
C MET A 202 6.55 -10.06 15.30
N CYS A 203 5.79 -9.25 16.08
CA CYS A 203 5.13 -8.06 15.57
C CYS A 203 6.06 -6.88 15.23
N GLY A 204 7.31 -6.91 15.68
CA GLY A 204 8.26 -5.85 15.41
C GLY A 204 7.74 -4.47 15.82
N SER A 205 7.57 -3.58 14.85
CA SER A 205 7.01 -2.23 15.07
C SER A 205 5.47 -2.14 14.95
N GLY A 206 4.76 -3.27 14.93
CA GLY A 206 3.30 -3.37 15.02
C GLY A 206 2.53 -3.15 13.72
N THR A 207 3.16 -3.24 12.56
CA THR A 207 2.49 -2.92 11.28
C THR A 207 1.28 -3.81 11.01
N PHE A 208 1.40 -5.14 11.14
CA PHE A 208 0.26 -6.04 10.95
C PHE A 208 -0.85 -5.80 11.96
N LEU A 209 -0.51 -5.50 13.22
CA LEU A 209 -1.48 -5.22 14.27
C LEU A 209 -2.34 -4.00 13.95
N ILE A 210 -1.67 -2.91 13.54
CA ILE A 210 -2.34 -1.63 13.22
C ILE A 210 -3.21 -1.79 11.97
N GLU A 211 -2.68 -2.37 10.88
CA GLU A 211 -3.45 -2.58 9.65
C GLU A 211 -4.61 -3.56 9.89
N ALA A 212 -4.43 -4.62 10.70
CA ALA A 212 -5.50 -5.56 11.07
C ALA A 212 -6.63 -4.85 11.83
N ALA A 213 -6.29 -4.05 12.86
CA ALA A 213 -7.27 -3.28 13.60
C ALA A 213 -8.02 -2.29 12.69
N MET A 214 -7.31 -1.52 11.87
CA MET A 214 -7.91 -0.58 10.93
C MET A 214 -8.85 -1.27 9.92
N ILE A 215 -8.51 -2.48 9.45
CA ILE A 215 -9.36 -3.23 8.53
C ILE A 215 -10.61 -3.73 9.28
N ALA A 216 -10.44 -4.32 10.46
CA ALA A 216 -11.52 -4.91 11.24
C ALA A 216 -12.59 -3.88 11.63
N ILE A 217 -12.19 -2.67 12.04
CA ILE A 217 -13.14 -1.58 12.37
C ILE A 217 -13.52 -0.71 11.16
N ASN A 218 -13.14 -1.10 9.96
CA ASN A 218 -13.35 -0.30 8.74
C ASN A 218 -12.81 1.13 8.82
N TYR A 219 -11.72 1.36 9.57
CA TYR A 219 -11.07 2.67 9.69
C TYR A 219 -10.33 3.03 8.40
N PRO A 220 -10.59 4.16 7.74
CA PRO A 220 -9.91 4.55 6.51
C PRO A 220 -8.41 4.79 6.76
N PRO A 221 -7.50 4.12 6.03
CA PRO A 221 -6.08 4.10 6.39
C PRO A 221 -5.39 5.46 6.30
N ASN A 222 -5.92 6.38 5.50
CA ASN A 222 -5.36 7.72 5.30
C ASN A 222 -6.23 8.84 5.91
N LEU A 223 -7.14 8.52 6.83
CA LEU A 223 -8.06 9.49 7.43
C LEU A 223 -7.33 10.62 8.20
N GLN A 224 -6.23 10.27 8.90
CA GLN A 224 -5.40 11.22 9.65
C GLN A 224 -4.37 11.94 8.79
N ARG A 225 -4.28 11.62 7.50
CA ARG A 225 -3.29 12.21 6.60
C ARG A 225 -3.74 13.62 6.20
N ASN A 226 -2.89 14.61 6.44
CA ASN A 226 -3.20 16.02 6.18
C ASN A 226 -2.85 16.47 4.76
N HIS A 227 -1.88 15.81 4.13
CA HIS A 227 -1.31 16.24 2.86
C HIS A 227 -1.66 15.30 1.71
N PHE A 228 -2.42 15.82 0.74
CA PHE A 228 -2.69 15.21 -0.55
C PHE A 228 -2.49 16.25 -1.65
N LEU A 229 -1.82 15.91 -2.75
CA LEU A 229 -1.54 16.88 -3.82
C LEU A 229 -2.81 17.38 -4.54
N PHE A 230 -3.88 16.58 -4.59
CA PHE A 230 -5.13 17.06 -5.17
C PHE A 230 -5.70 18.30 -4.47
N LYS A 231 -5.30 18.60 -3.22
CA LYS A 231 -5.71 19.81 -2.51
C LYS A 231 -5.13 21.09 -3.11
N ASN A 232 -4.04 20.99 -3.87
CA ASN A 232 -3.39 22.10 -4.58
C ASN A 232 -3.92 22.26 -6.01
N TRP A 233 -4.81 21.37 -6.47
CA TRP A 233 -5.35 21.48 -7.81
C TRP A 233 -6.35 22.63 -7.91
N GLN A 234 -6.36 23.34 -9.05
CA GLN A 234 -7.26 24.49 -9.27
C GLN A 234 -8.75 24.14 -9.12
N ASP A 235 -9.10 22.87 -9.38
CA ASP A 235 -10.47 22.36 -9.28
C ASP A 235 -10.77 21.68 -7.94
N PHE A 236 -9.93 21.83 -6.91
CA PHE A 236 -10.17 21.27 -5.57
C PHE A 236 -11.43 21.86 -4.95
N ASP A 237 -12.29 20.99 -4.42
CA ASP A 237 -13.51 21.37 -3.71
C ASP A 237 -13.40 20.95 -2.23
N PRO A 238 -13.08 21.90 -1.33
CA PRO A 238 -12.92 21.61 0.09
C PRO A 238 -14.23 21.18 0.77
N LYS A 239 -15.40 21.71 0.32
CA LYS A 239 -16.70 21.32 0.89
C LYS A 239 -17.04 19.88 0.55
N LEU A 240 -16.87 19.49 -0.70
CA LEU A 240 -17.04 18.10 -1.13
C LEU A 240 -16.06 17.16 -0.41
N PHE A 241 -14.80 17.57 -0.23
CA PHE A 241 -13.80 16.77 0.51
C PHE A 241 -14.24 16.50 1.95
N GLU A 242 -14.72 17.51 2.67
CA GLU A 242 -15.19 17.35 4.06
C GLU A 242 -16.46 16.47 4.14
N ILE A 243 -17.39 16.59 3.17
CA ILE A 243 -18.56 15.71 3.08
C ILE A 243 -18.13 14.25 2.92
N ILE A 244 -17.21 13.98 1.98
CA ILE A 244 -16.67 12.64 1.75
C ILE A 244 -15.96 12.11 3.01
N LYS A 245 -15.10 12.93 3.64
CA LYS A 245 -14.38 12.56 4.85
C LYS A 245 -15.34 12.19 6.00
N LYS A 246 -16.38 12.98 6.24
CA LYS A 246 -17.43 12.67 7.22
C LYS A 246 -18.18 11.39 6.88
N SER A 247 -18.58 11.21 5.62
CA SER A 247 -19.30 10.01 5.16
C SER A 247 -18.50 8.72 5.31
N ILE A 248 -17.19 8.74 5.12
CA ILE A 248 -16.37 7.54 5.32
C ILE A 248 -16.07 7.30 6.81
N SER A 249 -15.91 8.38 7.61
CA SER A 249 -15.68 8.29 9.05
C SER A 249 -16.89 7.71 9.79
N SER A 250 -18.12 8.02 9.36
CA SER A 250 -19.34 7.48 9.98
C SER A 250 -19.51 5.95 9.77
N LYS A 251 -18.68 5.33 8.94
CA LYS A 251 -18.68 3.88 8.69
C LYS A 251 -17.67 3.11 9.55
N ILE A 252 -16.97 3.79 10.44
CA ILE A 252 -16.07 3.15 11.40
C ILE A 252 -16.94 2.39 12.42
N SER A 253 -16.63 1.11 12.60
CA SER A 253 -17.36 0.20 13.52
C SER A 253 -16.59 -0.08 14.81
N SER A 254 -17.25 -0.74 15.76
CA SER A 254 -16.58 -1.33 16.92
C SER A 254 -15.65 -2.47 16.50
N LEU A 255 -14.77 -2.85 17.41
CA LEU A 255 -13.92 -4.03 17.28
C LEU A 255 -14.41 -5.12 18.21
N ASP A 256 -14.90 -6.20 17.67
CA ASP A 256 -15.50 -7.32 18.44
C ASP A 256 -14.47 -8.47 18.66
N VAL A 257 -13.33 -8.41 17.98
CA VAL A 257 -12.24 -9.39 18.10
C VAL A 257 -11.03 -8.76 18.79
N LYS A 258 -10.22 -9.60 19.46
CA LYS A 258 -8.99 -9.16 20.09
C LYS A 258 -7.81 -9.25 19.11
N ILE A 259 -6.91 -8.29 19.18
CA ILE A 259 -5.69 -8.25 18.37
C ILE A 259 -4.49 -8.29 19.30
N TYR A 260 -3.69 -9.33 19.17
CA TYR A 260 -2.52 -9.58 19.99
C TYR A 260 -1.24 -9.47 19.18
N GLY A 261 -0.22 -8.87 19.78
CA GLY A 261 1.15 -8.82 19.26
C GLY A 261 2.15 -9.32 20.29
N TYR A 262 3.05 -10.20 19.86
CA TYR A 262 4.21 -10.62 20.66
C TYR A 262 5.50 -10.25 19.94
N ASP A 263 6.51 -9.94 20.71
CA ASP A 263 7.90 -9.84 20.25
C ASP A 263 8.82 -10.18 21.42
N ASN A 264 9.93 -10.86 21.16
CA ASN A 264 10.91 -11.21 22.20
C ASN A 264 11.81 -10.02 22.57
N SER A 265 11.86 -8.98 21.74
CA SER A 265 12.62 -7.74 21.97
C SER A 265 11.74 -6.68 22.65
N LEU A 266 12.11 -6.26 23.85
CA LEU A 266 11.44 -5.16 24.56
C LEU A 266 11.42 -3.88 23.71
N ALA A 267 12.54 -3.56 23.05
CA ALA A 267 12.62 -2.38 22.17
C ALA A 267 11.63 -2.44 20.99
N SER A 268 11.34 -3.63 20.45
CA SER A 268 10.32 -3.79 19.42
C SER A 268 8.91 -3.58 19.97
N VAL A 269 8.63 -4.09 21.17
CA VAL A 269 7.36 -3.89 21.87
C VAL A 269 7.10 -2.41 22.14
N GLU A 270 8.09 -1.68 22.64
CA GLU A 270 7.99 -0.23 22.89
C GLU A 270 7.70 0.55 21.60
N LYS A 271 8.41 0.25 20.51
CA LYS A 271 8.15 0.86 19.19
C LYS A 271 6.73 0.57 18.70
N SER A 272 6.27 -0.66 18.90
CA SER A 272 4.91 -1.07 18.53
C SER A 272 3.87 -0.27 19.31
N ILE A 273 4.04 -0.12 20.63
CA ILE A 273 3.14 0.66 21.50
C ILE A 273 3.09 2.14 21.06
N ILE A 274 4.25 2.76 20.77
CA ILE A 274 4.32 4.14 20.27
C ILE A 274 3.54 4.31 18.97
N ASN A 275 3.71 3.40 18.01
CA ASN A 275 3.02 3.45 16.72
C ASN A 275 1.50 3.20 16.89
N ILE A 276 1.09 2.26 17.74
CA ILE A 276 -0.31 1.96 18.05
C ILE A 276 -0.99 3.17 18.68
N LYS A 277 -0.34 3.84 19.64
CA LYS A 277 -0.84 5.07 20.24
C LYS A 277 -0.98 6.19 19.22
N LYS A 278 0.00 6.34 18.31
CA LYS A 278 -0.09 7.32 17.22
C LYS A 278 -1.23 7.03 16.26
N ALA A 279 -1.57 5.75 16.07
CA ALA A 279 -2.72 5.34 15.27
C ALA A 279 -4.07 5.54 16.00
N GLY A 280 -4.10 5.82 17.31
CA GLY A 280 -5.30 5.91 18.14
C GLY A 280 -5.97 4.55 18.37
N LEU A 281 -5.18 3.48 18.50
CA LEU A 281 -5.65 2.09 18.59
C LEU A 281 -5.20 1.39 19.89
N GLU A 282 -4.74 2.14 20.89
CA GLU A 282 -4.19 1.61 22.16
C GLU A 282 -5.20 0.76 22.94
N ASN A 283 -6.49 1.08 22.85
CA ASN A 283 -7.56 0.31 23.51
C ASN A 283 -8.04 -0.90 22.70
N LYS A 284 -7.44 -1.18 21.54
CA LYS A 284 -7.87 -2.21 20.59
C LYS A 284 -6.83 -3.29 20.35
N ILE A 285 -5.57 -3.02 20.69
CA ILE A 285 -4.44 -3.89 20.41
C ILE A 285 -3.66 -4.12 21.71
N ILE A 286 -3.38 -5.38 21.99
CA ILE A 286 -2.60 -5.81 23.17
C ILE A 286 -1.23 -6.30 22.69
N VAL A 287 -0.16 -5.64 23.14
CA VAL A 287 1.21 -6.03 22.82
C VAL A 287 1.93 -6.47 24.09
N LYS A 288 2.61 -7.61 24.02
CA LYS A 288 3.37 -8.17 25.15
C LYS A 288 4.78 -8.60 24.70
N LYS A 289 5.77 -8.45 25.58
CA LYS A 289 7.07 -9.10 25.42
C LYS A 289 6.88 -10.61 25.67
N ASN A 290 6.91 -11.41 24.63
CA ASN A 290 6.79 -12.87 24.70
C ASN A 290 7.67 -13.53 23.63
N ASP A 291 8.19 -14.71 23.93
CA ASP A 291 8.81 -15.56 22.92
C ASP A 291 7.76 -16.52 22.34
N PHE A 292 7.51 -16.42 21.05
CA PHE A 292 6.57 -17.25 20.32
C PHE A 292 6.77 -18.75 20.57
N PHE A 293 8.01 -19.19 20.72
CA PHE A 293 8.36 -20.59 20.85
C PHE A 293 8.00 -21.23 22.20
N VAL A 294 7.66 -20.41 23.20
CA VAL A 294 7.26 -20.90 24.54
C VAL A 294 5.83 -20.47 24.90
N THR A 295 5.12 -19.81 23.98
CA THR A 295 3.73 -19.41 24.17
C THR A 295 2.74 -20.45 23.66
N ASN A 296 1.57 -20.47 24.30
CA ASN A 296 0.45 -21.32 23.90
C ASN A 296 -0.78 -20.47 23.60
N LYS A 297 -1.67 -20.98 22.80
CA LYS A 297 -2.97 -20.38 22.59
C LYS A 297 -3.81 -20.51 23.88
N GLU A 298 -4.29 -19.39 24.39
CA GLU A 298 -5.00 -19.36 25.70
C GLU A 298 -6.37 -20.07 25.67
N HIS A 299 -7.05 -20.09 24.51
CA HIS A 299 -8.39 -20.68 24.34
C HIS A 299 -8.47 -21.52 23.08
N ASN A 300 -9.32 -22.54 23.07
CA ASN A 300 -9.49 -23.41 21.90
C ASN A 300 -10.32 -22.80 20.75
N ASN A 301 -10.60 -21.48 20.80
CA ASN A 301 -11.29 -20.77 19.74
C ASN A 301 -10.40 -20.66 18.49
N LYS A 302 -11.02 -20.48 17.34
CA LYS A 302 -10.29 -20.19 16.09
C LYS A 302 -9.39 -18.97 16.27
N LEU A 303 -8.20 -18.98 15.64
CA LEU A 303 -7.25 -17.87 15.70
C LEU A 303 -6.66 -17.61 14.29
N GLN A 304 -6.60 -16.36 13.90
CA GLN A 304 -5.85 -15.93 12.72
C GLN A 304 -4.45 -15.48 13.14
N ILE A 305 -3.43 -16.12 12.59
CA ILE A 305 -2.02 -15.78 12.85
C ILE A 305 -1.42 -15.23 11.57
N ILE A 306 -0.80 -14.04 11.60
CA ILE A 306 -0.08 -13.48 10.45
C ILE A 306 1.20 -12.82 10.93
N PHE A 307 2.33 -13.20 10.38
CA PHE A 307 3.63 -12.66 10.77
C PHE A 307 4.69 -12.70 9.68
N ASN A 308 5.69 -11.87 9.87
CA ASN A 308 6.87 -11.76 9.03
C ASN A 308 8.09 -12.14 9.88
N PRO A 309 8.49 -13.44 9.92
CA PRO A 309 9.62 -13.87 10.71
C PRO A 309 10.92 -13.22 10.21
N PRO A 310 11.97 -13.14 11.03
CA PRO A 310 13.25 -12.61 10.61
C PRO A 310 13.81 -13.38 9.41
N TYR A 311 14.41 -12.66 8.47
CA TYR A 311 15.07 -13.19 7.28
C TYR A 311 16.26 -12.31 6.89
N GLY A 312 17.24 -12.89 6.17
CA GLY A 312 18.40 -12.17 5.63
C GLY A 312 19.66 -12.31 6.48
N GLU A 313 20.81 -12.07 5.85
CA GLU A 313 22.15 -12.33 6.36
C GLU A 313 22.59 -11.48 7.57
N ARG A 314 21.80 -10.49 7.96
CA ARG A 314 22.12 -9.55 9.04
C ARG A 314 21.86 -10.11 10.46
N ILE A 315 21.22 -11.28 10.56
CA ILE A 315 20.87 -11.90 11.82
C ILE A 315 21.60 -13.26 11.86
N PRO A 316 22.48 -13.52 12.82
CA PRO A 316 23.21 -14.80 12.92
C PRO A 316 22.28 -15.89 13.48
N ILE A 317 21.36 -16.38 12.67
CA ILE A 317 20.41 -17.44 13.03
C ILE A 317 20.53 -18.56 12.00
N ASP A 318 20.53 -19.80 12.48
CA ASP A 318 20.24 -20.96 11.63
C ASP A 318 18.77 -20.95 11.23
N PHE A 319 18.50 -20.39 10.03
CA PHE A 319 17.15 -20.24 9.53
C PHE A 319 16.42 -21.57 9.33
N ASN A 320 17.11 -22.65 9.02
CA ASN A 320 16.49 -23.95 8.81
C ASN A 320 15.91 -24.48 10.13
N SER A 321 16.69 -24.44 11.19
CA SER A 321 16.26 -24.79 12.55
C SER A 321 15.15 -23.84 13.05
N PHE A 322 15.30 -22.54 12.80
CA PHE A 322 14.32 -21.53 13.22
C PHE A 322 12.96 -21.75 12.58
N TYR A 323 12.89 -21.99 11.25
CA TYR A 323 11.62 -22.23 10.55
C TYR A 323 11.02 -23.59 10.90
N LYS A 324 11.83 -24.60 11.19
CA LYS A 324 11.35 -25.86 11.75
C LYS A 324 10.66 -25.64 13.10
N ARG A 325 11.29 -24.89 14.01
CA ARG A 325 10.67 -24.52 15.30
C ARG A 325 9.35 -23.77 15.12
N ILE A 326 9.25 -22.85 14.13
CA ILE A 326 7.97 -22.19 13.80
C ILE A 326 6.89 -23.23 13.51
N GLY A 327 7.19 -24.21 12.64
CA GLY A 327 6.22 -25.24 12.29
C GLY A 327 5.83 -26.14 13.46
N ASP A 328 6.80 -26.52 14.29
CA ASP A 328 6.57 -27.36 15.48
C ASP A 328 5.72 -26.60 16.53
N THR A 329 6.03 -25.33 16.80
CA THR A 329 5.24 -24.47 17.70
C THR A 329 3.79 -24.30 17.20
N LEU A 330 3.60 -24.05 15.91
CA LEU A 330 2.26 -23.96 15.34
C LEU A 330 1.46 -25.24 15.52
N LYS A 331 2.07 -26.42 15.28
CA LYS A 331 1.42 -27.72 15.44
C LYS A 331 1.04 -28.04 16.89
N GLN A 332 1.95 -27.76 17.82
CA GLN A 332 1.80 -28.17 19.22
C GLN A 332 0.97 -27.19 20.03
N ASN A 333 1.16 -25.89 19.81
CA ASN A 333 0.65 -24.85 20.71
C ASN A 333 -0.49 -24.02 20.12
N TYR A 334 -0.73 -24.09 18.78
CA TYR A 334 -1.69 -23.22 18.10
C TYR A 334 -2.66 -24.00 17.20
N THR A 335 -3.16 -25.12 17.68
CA THR A 335 -4.22 -25.89 16.99
C THR A 335 -5.48 -25.05 16.80
N ASN A 336 -6.35 -25.42 15.86
CA ASN A 336 -7.55 -24.69 15.48
C ASN A 336 -7.22 -23.23 15.07
N SER A 337 -6.20 -23.04 14.24
CA SER A 337 -5.80 -21.71 13.74
C SER A 337 -5.48 -21.74 12.25
N VAL A 338 -5.47 -20.54 11.64
CA VAL A 338 -4.95 -20.30 10.29
C VAL A 338 -3.70 -19.43 10.41
N ALA A 339 -2.54 -19.98 10.05
CA ALA A 339 -1.28 -19.26 10.09
C ALA A 339 -0.85 -18.81 8.69
N CYS A 340 -0.50 -17.54 8.52
CA CYS A 340 0.07 -16.98 7.29
C CYS A 340 1.47 -16.43 7.58
N ILE A 341 2.45 -16.94 6.86
CA ILE A 341 3.84 -16.49 6.94
C ILE A 341 4.18 -15.74 5.67
N ILE A 342 4.75 -14.54 5.78
CA ILE A 342 5.38 -13.82 4.68
C ILE A 342 6.89 -13.85 4.87
N THR A 343 7.64 -14.29 3.89
CA THR A 343 9.11 -14.32 3.96
C THR A 343 9.74 -14.22 2.58
N SER A 344 10.94 -13.66 2.52
CA SER A 344 11.83 -13.71 1.36
C SER A 344 12.86 -14.85 1.44
N ASN A 345 12.98 -15.52 2.58
CA ASN A 345 13.81 -16.72 2.70
C ASN A 345 13.03 -17.97 2.23
N LEU A 346 13.08 -18.21 0.91
CA LEU A 346 12.30 -19.26 0.27
C LEU A 346 12.83 -20.66 0.57
N GLU A 347 14.13 -20.79 0.89
CA GLU A 347 14.75 -22.06 1.28
C GLU A 347 14.34 -22.45 2.69
N ALA A 348 14.49 -21.53 3.66
CA ALA A 348 14.07 -21.78 5.04
C ALA A 348 12.59 -22.14 5.15
N LEU A 349 11.76 -21.57 4.30
CA LEU A 349 10.32 -21.86 4.27
C LEU A 349 10.00 -23.36 4.06
N LYS A 350 10.88 -24.12 3.40
CA LYS A 350 10.71 -25.56 3.18
C LYS A 350 10.80 -26.35 4.51
N HIS A 351 11.46 -25.80 5.51
CA HIS A 351 11.68 -26.45 6.82
C HIS A 351 10.51 -26.26 7.81
N VAL A 352 9.48 -25.45 7.49
CA VAL A 352 8.28 -25.31 8.35
C VAL A 352 7.58 -26.65 8.58
N GLY A 353 7.70 -27.61 7.66
CA GLY A 353 7.19 -28.97 7.82
C GLY A 353 5.67 -29.09 7.94
N LEU A 354 4.93 -28.09 7.42
CA LEU A 354 3.49 -28.06 7.34
C LEU A 354 3.04 -28.07 5.87
N ARG A 355 1.92 -28.74 5.57
CA ARG A 355 1.31 -28.68 4.23
C ARG A 355 0.62 -27.32 4.05
N HIS A 356 1.10 -26.52 3.11
CA HIS A 356 0.49 -25.23 2.81
C HIS A 356 -0.84 -25.39 2.06
N LYS A 357 -1.80 -24.50 2.36
CA LYS A 357 -3.08 -24.36 1.66
C LYS A 357 -2.98 -23.42 0.47
N ARG A 358 -2.26 -22.32 0.64
CA ARG A 358 -2.03 -21.31 -0.42
C ARG A 358 -0.57 -20.89 -0.41
N ARG A 359 -0.06 -20.54 -1.58
CA ARG A 359 1.27 -19.95 -1.79
C ARG A 359 1.16 -18.84 -2.83
N ILE A 360 1.42 -17.61 -2.42
CA ILE A 360 1.24 -16.41 -3.24
C ILE A 360 2.58 -15.70 -3.37
N LYS A 361 2.97 -15.39 -4.61
CA LYS A 361 4.17 -14.59 -4.91
C LYS A 361 3.87 -13.11 -4.66
N LEU A 362 4.72 -12.47 -3.87
CA LEU A 362 4.66 -11.05 -3.53
C LEU A 362 6.07 -10.45 -3.61
N PHE A 363 6.16 -9.14 -3.38
CA PHE A 363 7.45 -8.46 -3.26
C PHE A 363 7.46 -7.54 -2.05
N ASN A 364 8.46 -7.67 -1.19
CA ASN A 364 8.72 -6.71 -0.12
C ASN A 364 9.87 -5.78 -0.57
N GLY A 365 9.52 -4.61 -1.09
CA GLY A 365 10.46 -3.76 -1.79
C GLY A 365 10.98 -4.41 -3.08
N LYS A 366 12.29 -4.67 -3.16
CA LYS A 366 12.93 -5.38 -4.28
C LYS A 366 13.01 -6.89 -4.07
N LEU A 367 12.75 -7.38 -2.86
CA LEU A 367 12.92 -8.79 -2.50
C LEU A 367 11.67 -9.59 -2.91
N GLU A 368 11.88 -10.65 -3.70
CA GLU A 368 10.84 -11.64 -3.95
C GLU A 368 10.49 -12.32 -2.63
N SER A 369 9.20 -12.40 -2.34
CA SER A 369 8.67 -12.96 -1.11
C SER A 369 7.53 -13.93 -1.42
N ARG A 370 7.26 -14.82 -0.47
CA ARG A 370 6.10 -15.71 -0.53
C ARG A 370 5.24 -15.50 0.71
N MET A 371 3.95 -15.28 0.49
CA MET A 371 2.94 -15.50 1.51
C MET A 371 2.50 -16.95 1.42
N VAL A 372 2.60 -17.68 2.53
CA VAL A 372 2.16 -19.07 2.63
C VAL A 372 1.17 -19.21 3.78
N SER A 373 0.03 -19.87 3.53
CA SER A 373 -0.98 -20.12 4.57
C SER A 373 -1.05 -21.60 4.92
N TYR A 374 -1.24 -21.87 6.21
CA TYR A 374 -1.39 -23.18 6.80
C TYR A 374 -2.66 -23.25 7.64
N GLU A 375 -3.41 -24.32 7.50
CA GLU A 375 -4.50 -24.68 8.44
C GLU A 375 -3.94 -25.62 9.51
N ILE A 376 -4.00 -25.19 10.76
CA ILE A 376 -3.51 -25.94 11.90
C ILE A 376 -4.72 -26.56 12.59
N TYR A 377 -4.83 -27.88 12.53
CA TYR A 377 -5.92 -28.64 13.12
C TYR A 377 -5.37 -29.65 14.16
N GLU A 378 -6.22 -30.10 15.02
CA GLU A 378 -5.88 -31.10 16.02
C GLU A 378 -5.79 -32.49 15.37
N GLY A 379 -4.74 -33.24 15.66
CA GLY A 379 -4.52 -34.58 15.12
C GLY A 379 -3.98 -34.65 13.68
N SER A 380 -4.01 -35.84 13.08
CA SER A 380 -3.53 -36.11 11.71
C SER A 380 -4.69 -36.26 10.72
N LYS A 381 -4.60 -35.65 9.53
CA LYS A 381 -5.55 -35.90 8.43
C LYS A 381 -5.61 -37.34 7.94
N LYS A 382 -4.62 -38.17 8.29
CA LYS A 382 -4.58 -39.59 7.89
C LYS A 382 -5.67 -40.46 8.55
N ASN A 383 -6.33 -39.98 9.61
CA ASN A 383 -7.34 -40.75 10.35
C ASN A 383 -8.80 -40.39 9.99
N LYS A 384 -9.06 -39.78 8.82
CA LYS A 384 -10.41 -39.47 8.34
C LYS A 384 -10.77 -40.21 7.04
N TYR A 385 -10.37 -41.50 6.97
CA TYR A 385 -10.92 -42.44 5.98
C TYR A 385 -11.22 -43.78 6.65
#